data_d60b50bbe4b7a70881b9a09e0fc4375f
#
_entry.id   d60b50bbe4b7a70881b9a09e0fc4375f
#
_cell.length_a   1.000
_cell.length_b   1.000
_cell.length_c   1.000
_cell.angle_alpha   90.00
_cell.angle_beta   90.00
_cell.angle_gamma   90.00
#
_symmetry.space_group_name_H-M   'P 1'
#
loop_
_entity.id
_entity.type
_entity.pdbx_description
1 polymer ?
#
loop_
_entity_poly.entity_id
_entity_poly.type
_entity_poly.pdbx_seq_one_letter_code
_entity_poly.pdbx_strand_id
1 'polypeptide(L)'
;FDLLPIDASINPVQFSIEMINAGSGDVLVRGNTQTRDFLLPVLNKLNHFIDEDSLVTHVVFLKIPGYDKLLGVSDVTLLFNPPADARKKVAVNLVKALNLLGVEHPNIALLALIESPAFHMRDTVEDQTIVRDHKAHPIADCELVGPISYDLIISKEAVRLKGYDCPYCGEFDGIVVPNLLSGNLIVKVLEMNAGARAFGVLMGTKVPVSISGRSEAPEDTFLSLAACAAMIKEKQGK
;
A
#
# COMPACT_ATOMS: atom_id res chain seq x y z
N PHE A 1 -25.71 3.25 -14.70
CA PHE A 1 -24.70 2.24 -15.05
C PHE A 1 -24.90 1.87 -16.51
N ASP A 2 -23.87 2.07 -17.32
CA ASP A 2 -23.86 1.58 -18.69
C ASP A 2 -23.28 0.17 -18.71
N LEU A 3 -24.08 -0.78 -19.18
CA LEU A 3 -23.65 -2.15 -19.37
C LEU A 3 -23.03 -2.27 -20.77
N LEU A 4 -21.75 -2.61 -20.83
CA LEU A 4 -21.05 -2.89 -22.08
C LEU A 4 -20.99 -4.42 -22.27
N PRO A 5 -21.84 -5.01 -23.11
CA PRO A 5 -21.74 -6.42 -23.43
C PRO A 5 -20.47 -6.65 -24.26
N ILE A 6 -19.67 -7.62 -23.84
CA ILE A 6 -18.48 -8.06 -24.57
C ILE A 6 -18.63 -9.52 -24.98
N ASP A 7 -17.95 -9.91 -26.05
CA ASP A 7 -17.90 -11.31 -26.47
C ASP A 7 -17.26 -12.17 -25.38
N ALA A 8 -17.75 -13.39 -25.18
CA ALA A 8 -17.26 -14.30 -24.14
C ALA A 8 -15.78 -14.72 -24.34
N SER A 9 -15.21 -14.55 -25.53
CA SER A 9 -13.80 -14.78 -25.82
C SER A 9 -12.87 -13.64 -25.37
N ILE A 10 -13.41 -12.47 -25.05
CA ILE A 10 -12.67 -11.28 -24.66
C ILE A 10 -12.45 -11.28 -23.14
N ASN A 11 -11.21 -11.09 -22.71
CA ASN A 11 -10.92 -10.89 -21.29
C ASN A 11 -11.45 -9.52 -20.83
N PRO A 12 -12.39 -9.44 -19.87
CA PRO A 12 -13.03 -8.19 -19.47
C PRO A 12 -12.05 -7.20 -18.84
N VAL A 13 -11.02 -7.66 -18.15
CA VAL A 13 -10.00 -6.78 -17.55
C VAL A 13 -9.13 -6.16 -18.64
N GLN A 14 -8.71 -6.96 -19.62
CA GLN A 14 -7.96 -6.48 -20.78
C GLN A 14 -8.76 -5.42 -21.54
N PHE A 15 -10.02 -5.68 -21.83
CA PHE A 15 -10.91 -4.75 -22.50
C PHE A 15 -11.05 -3.42 -21.72
N SER A 16 -11.24 -3.51 -20.39
CA SER A 16 -11.31 -2.33 -19.53
C SER A 16 -10.04 -1.49 -19.56
N ILE A 17 -8.86 -2.13 -19.59
CA ILE A 17 -7.56 -1.45 -19.72
C ILE A 17 -7.44 -0.75 -21.08
N GLU A 18 -7.88 -1.38 -22.16
CA GLU A 18 -7.90 -0.77 -23.49
C GLU A 18 -8.81 0.46 -23.55
N MET A 19 -9.99 0.39 -22.96
CA MET A 19 -10.89 1.55 -22.81
C MET A 19 -10.26 2.69 -22.04
N ILE A 20 -9.59 2.40 -20.92
CA ILE A 20 -8.88 3.42 -20.12
C ILE A 20 -7.74 4.04 -20.92
N ASN A 21 -6.96 3.24 -21.63
CA ASN A 21 -5.89 3.74 -22.49
C ASN A 21 -6.42 4.61 -23.63
N ALA A 22 -7.65 4.37 -24.08
CA ALA A 22 -8.37 5.20 -25.06
C ALA A 22 -9.02 6.46 -24.45
N GLY A 23 -8.86 6.71 -23.15
CA GLY A 23 -9.43 7.88 -22.45
C GLY A 23 -10.90 7.74 -22.05
N SER A 24 -11.44 6.51 -22.05
CA SER A 24 -12.85 6.23 -21.73
C SER A 24 -13.07 5.79 -20.26
N GLY A 25 -12.09 6.03 -19.38
CA GLY A 25 -12.20 5.71 -17.96
C GLY A 25 -11.05 6.27 -17.15
N ASP A 26 -11.35 6.69 -15.92
CA ASP A 26 -10.42 7.34 -14.99
C ASP A 26 -10.00 6.43 -13.82
N VAL A 27 -10.70 5.32 -13.61
CA VAL A 27 -10.44 4.35 -12.53
C VAL A 27 -10.69 2.95 -13.05
N LEU A 28 -9.84 2.00 -12.69
CA LEU A 28 -10.11 0.58 -12.85
C LEU A 28 -10.58 -0.01 -11.53
N VAL A 29 -11.75 -0.63 -11.53
CA VAL A 29 -12.34 -1.23 -10.33
C VAL A 29 -12.45 -2.74 -10.50
N ARG A 30 -11.91 -3.48 -9.53
CA ARG A 30 -12.07 -4.93 -9.51
C ARG A 30 -13.47 -5.31 -9.04
N GLY A 31 -14.18 -6.03 -9.89
CA GLY A 31 -15.43 -6.68 -9.52
C GLY A 31 -15.24 -8.12 -9.01
N ASN A 32 -16.18 -9.02 -9.33
CA ASN A 32 -16.10 -10.43 -8.92
C ASN A 32 -15.17 -11.26 -9.80
N THR A 33 -13.93 -10.78 -9.97
CA THR A 33 -12.87 -11.46 -10.73
C THR A 33 -11.85 -12.03 -9.75
N GLN A 34 -11.25 -13.19 -10.05
CA GLN A 34 -10.16 -13.73 -9.23
C GLN A 34 -8.98 -12.75 -9.22
N THR A 35 -8.29 -12.64 -8.07
CA THR A 35 -7.15 -11.71 -7.92
C THR A 35 -6.10 -11.91 -9.00
N ARG A 36 -5.76 -13.16 -9.30
CA ARG A 36 -4.79 -13.50 -10.34
C ARG A 36 -5.25 -13.03 -11.72
N ASP A 37 -6.49 -13.32 -12.08
CA ASP A 37 -7.03 -13.02 -13.42
C ASP A 37 -7.21 -11.51 -13.64
N PHE A 38 -7.42 -10.77 -12.54
CA PHE A 38 -7.44 -9.31 -12.55
C PHE A 38 -6.02 -8.74 -12.68
N LEU A 39 -5.07 -9.23 -11.88
CA LEU A 39 -3.73 -8.66 -11.81
C LEU A 39 -2.86 -9.00 -13.02
N LEU A 40 -3.03 -10.16 -13.67
CA LEU A 40 -2.23 -10.53 -14.83
C LEU A 40 -2.30 -9.50 -15.97
N PRO A 41 -3.49 -9.04 -16.42
CA PRO A 41 -3.58 -7.97 -17.41
C PRO A 41 -3.05 -6.61 -16.90
N VAL A 42 -3.32 -6.27 -15.63
CA VAL A 42 -2.86 -5.01 -15.01
C VAL A 42 -1.33 -4.93 -14.99
N LEU A 43 -0.66 -6.02 -14.63
CA LEU A 43 0.80 -6.08 -14.51
C LEU A 43 1.52 -6.37 -15.83
N ASN A 44 0.79 -6.70 -16.89
CA ASN A 44 1.39 -6.93 -18.19
C ASN A 44 1.83 -5.60 -18.84
N LYS A 45 3.14 -5.42 -18.96
CA LYS A 45 3.73 -4.20 -19.54
C LYS A 45 3.28 -3.91 -20.98
N LEU A 46 2.91 -4.94 -21.74
CA LEU A 46 2.39 -4.78 -23.10
C LEU A 46 1.04 -4.06 -23.15
N ASN A 47 0.33 -4.01 -22.05
CA ASN A 47 -0.93 -3.29 -21.94
C ASN A 47 -0.74 -1.79 -21.69
N HIS A 48 0.49 -1.32 -21.54
CA HIS A 48 0.82 0.10 -21.32
C HIS A 48 0.00 0.76 -20.18
N PHE A 49 -0.31 -0.01 -19.14
CA PHE A 49 -1.13 0.43 -18.01
C PHE A 49 -0.32 0.85 -16.78
N ILE A 50 0.97 0.52 -16.79
CA ILE A 50 1.94 0.86 -15.74
C ILE A 50 2.79 2.01 -16.25
N ASP A 51 3.08 2.99 -15.40
CA ASP A 51 4.03 4.05 -15.71
C ASP A 51 5.43 3.47 -15.89
N GLU A 52 6.19 4.00 -16.87
CA GLU A 52 7.57 3.56 -17.13
C GLU A 52 8.39 3.68 -15.84
N ASP A 53 9.23 2.66 -15.56
CA ASP A 53 10.06 2.56 -14.34
C ASP A 53 9.30 2.50 -13.00
N SER A 54 7.97 2.46 -13.02
CA SER A 54 7.16 2.28 -11.83
C SER A 54 7.18 0.85 -11.30
N LEU A 55 7.12 0.74 -9.97
CA LEU A 55 6.79 -0.50 -9.28
C LEU A 55 5.32 -0.43 -8.87
N VAL A 56 4.52 -1.39 -9.30
CA VAL A 56 3.14 -1.48 -8.82
C VAL A 56 3.14 -2.08 -7.43
N THR A 57 2.45 -1.43 -6.49
CA THR A 57 2.30 -1.87 -5.10
C THR A 57 0.85 -1.76 -4.65
N HIS A 58 0.45 -2.61 -3.72
CA HIS A 58 -0.86 -2.53 -3.10
C HIS A 58 -0.75 -1.89 -1.72
N VAL A 59 -1.37 -0.74 -1.55
CA VAL A 59 -1.51 -0.05 -0.26
C VAL A 59 -2.89 -0.35 0.29
N VAL A 60 -2.95 -0.90 1.49
CA VAL A 60 -4.19 -1.07 2.27
C VAL A 60 -4.18 -0.09 3.42
N PHE A 61 -5.24 0.66 3.56
CA PHE A 61 -5.49 1.57 4.67
C PHE A 61 -6.38 0.90 5.71
N LEU A 62 -5.98 0.98 6.95
CA LEU A 62 -6.65 0.37 8.10
C LEU A 62 -7.13 1.43 9.08
N LYS A 63 -8.43 1.44 9.37
CA LYS A 63 -8.98 2.13 10.54
C LYS A 63 -9.13 1.12 11.66
N ILE A 64 -8.18 1.16 12.60
CA ILE A 64 -8.08 0.20 13.69
C ILE A 64 -8.75 0.79 14.95
N PRO A 65 -9.68 0.08 15.62
CA PRO A 65 -10.23 0.51 16.90
C PRO A 65 -9.11 0.73 17.93
N GLY A 66 -9.10 1.90 18.57
CA GLY A 66 -8.07 2.27 19.55
C GLY A 66 -6.78 2.81 18.96
N TYR A 67 -6.67 2.96 17.63
CA TYR A 67 -5.62 3.69 16.96
C TYR A 67 -6.18 4.95 16.28
N ASP A 68 -5.68 6.12 16.67
CA ASP A 68 -6.32 7.38 16.29
C ASP A 68 -6.16 7.74 14.80
N LYS A 69 -5.10 7.24 14.18
CA LYS A 69 -4.76 7.51 12.78
C LYS A 69 -5.32 6.46 11.81
N LEU A 70 -5.35 6.80 10.55
CA LEU A 70 -5.46 5.85 9.45
C LEU A 70 -4.07 5.26 9.20
N LEU A 71 -3.93 3.94 9.23
CA LEU A 71 -2.65 3.26 9.05
C LEU A 71 -2.55 2.64 7.65
N GLY A 72 -1.63 3.12 6.83
CA GLY A 72 -1.32 2.50 5.54
C GLY A 72 -0.37 1.31 5.69
N VAL A 73 -0.62 0.19 5.03
CA VAL A 73 0.28 -0.99 5.01
C VAL A 73 0.59 -1.36 3.57
N SER A 74 1.85 -1.55 3.22
CA SER A 74 2.30 -1.92 1.86
C SER A 74 3.62 -2.72 1.89
N ASP A 75 3.87 -3.65 1.01
CA ASP A 75 3.00 -4.25 0.00
C ASP A 75 2.29 -5.48 0.58
N VAL A 76 1.01 -5.61 0.30
CA VAL A 76 0.20 -6.68 0.91
C VAL A 76 -0.31 -7.72 -0.11
N THR A 77 0.06 -7.61 -1.43
CA THR A 77 -0.51 -8.47 -2.47
C THR A 77 0.45 -8.87 -3.59
N LEU A 78 1.45 -8.07 -3.92
CA LEU A 78 2.20 -8.22 -5.18
C LEU A 78 3.64 -8.71 -5.01
N LEU A 79 4.34 -8.23 -3.98
CA LEU A 79 5.77 -8.41 -3.83
C LEU A 79 6.10 -9.48 -2.78
N PHE A 80 6.51 -10.66 -3.24
CA PHE A 80 6.73 -11.80 -2.35
C PHE A 80 7.85 -11.54 -1.34
N ASN A 81 9.07 -11.28 -1.79
CA ASN A 81 10.24 -10.94 -0.97
C ASN A 81 11.00 -9.79 -1.63
N PRO A 82 10.53 -8.55 -1.53
CA PRO A 82 11.16 -7.42 -2.21
C PRO A 82 12.55 -7.12 -1.62
N PRO A 83 13.58 -6.93 -2.47
CA PRO A 83 14.88 -6.45 -2.01
C PRO A 83 14.80 -4.99 -1.56
N ALA A 84 15.85 -4.48 -0.91
CA ALA A 84 15.90 -3.13 -0.35
C ALA A 84 15.48 -2.03 -1.34
N ASP A 85 15.94 -2.08 -2.59
CA ASP A 85 15.57 -1.07 -3.60
C ASP A 85 14.10 -1.13 -4.01
N ALA A 86 13.49 -2.31 -4.01
CA ALA A 86 12.06 -2.43 -4.22
C ALA A 86 11.29 -1.90 -2.99
N ARG A 87 11.76 -2.16 -1.76
CA ARG A 87 11.13 -1.63 -0.54
C ARG A 87 11.23 -0.11 -0.44
N LYS A 88 12.32 0.52 -0.95
CA LYS A 88 12.38 1.99 -1.12
C LYS A 88 11.23 2.49 -2.02
N LYS A 89 10.99 1.82 -3.15
CA LYS A 89 9.87 2.17 -4.05
C LYS A 89 8.50 1.92 -3.41
N VAL A 90 8.36 0.87 -2.60
CA VAL A 90 7.15 0.63 -1.78
C VAL A 90 6.91 1.79 -0.83
N ALA A 91 7.94 2.25 -0.11
CA ALA A 91 7.85 3.40 0.79
C ALA A 91 7.42 4.68 0.03
N VAL A 92 8.02 4.96 -1.12
CA VAL A 92 7.64 6.11 -1.98
C VAL A 92 6.17 6.04 -2.40
N ASN A 93 5.68 4.87 -2.80
CA ASN A 93 4.29 4.69 -3.20
C ASN A 93 3.34 4.84 -2.01
N LEU A 94 3.73 4.33 -0.82
CA LEU A 94 2.94 4.48 0.41
C LEU A 94 2.83 5.96 0.82
N VAL A 95 3.95 6.70 0.78
CA VAL A 95 3.95 8.16 1.05
C VAL A 95 3.03 8.89 0.08
N LYS A 96 3.15 8.61 -1.23
CA LYS A 96 2.25 9.19 -2.24
C LYS A 96 0.77 8.89 -1.95
N ALA A 97 0.45 7.67 -1.58
CA ALA A 97 -0.92 7.28 -1.26
C ALA A 97 -1.45 7.98 0.00
N LEU A 98 -0.62 8.15 1.03
CA LEU A 98 -0.97 8.90 2.25
C LEU A 98 -1.16 10.40 1.96
N ASN A 99 -0.28 11.00 1.15
CA ASN A 99 -0.41 12.41 0.75
C ASN A 99 -1.73 12.67 0.02
N LEU A 100 -2.15 11.76 -0.88
CA LEU A 100 -3.44 11.83 -1.58
C LEU A 100 -4.65 11.78 -0.65
N LEU A 101 -4.47 11.27 0.58
CA LEU A 101 -5.48 11.26 1.64
C LEU A 101 -5.31 12.41 2.64
N GLY A 102 -4.41 13.37 2.35
CA GLY A 102 -4.22 14.58 3.15
C GLY A 102 -3.19 14.47 4.29
N VAL A 103 -2.35 13.43 4.29
CA VAL A 103 -1.23 13.30 5.25
C VAL A 103 0.03 13.86 4.58
N GLU A 104 0.40 15.10 4.87
CA GLU A 104 1.44 15.83 4.12
C GLU A 104 2.87 15.34 4.39
N HIS A 105 3.21 14.98 5.61
CA HIS A 105 4.56 14.49 5.98
C HIS A 105 4.43 13.24 6.85
N PRO A 106 4.14 12.06 6.25
CA PRO A 106 3.83 10.87 7.01
C PRO A 106 5.03 10.26 7.72
N ASN A 107 4.78 9.67 8.88
CA ASN A 107 5.75 8.85 9.60
C ASN A 107 5.63 7.39 9.12
N ILE A 108 6.68 6.87 8.50
CA ILE A 108 6.72 5.53 7.90
C ILE A 108 7.65 4.61 8.69
N ALA A 109 7.12 3.44 9.05
CA ALA A 109 7.87 2.38 9.72
C ALA A 109 8.32 1.30 8.72
N LEU A 110 9.57 0.86 8.78
CA LEU A 110 10.04 -0.36 8.14
C LEU A 110 9.92 -1.49 9.16
N LEU A 111 8.91 -2.34 8.98
CA LEU A 111 8.55 -3.40 9.92
C LEU A 111 9.60 -4.51 9.95
N ALA A 112 10.07 -4.81 11.14
CA ALA A 112 10.96 -5.93 11.42
C ALA A 112 10.57 -6.62 12.74
N LEU A 113 11.26 -7.70 13.07
CA LEU A 113 11.06 -8.39 14.33
C LEU A 113 11.70 -7.65 15.52
N ILE A 114 12.82 -6.95 15.27
CA ILE A 114 13.64 -6.25 16.28
C ILE A 114 14.06 -4.87 15.77
N GLU A 115 14.51 -4.01 16.68
CA GLU A 115 14.82 -2.60 16.44
C GLU A 115 16.30 -2.33 16.07
N SER A 116 17.11 -3.38 15.93
CA SER A 116 18.53 -3.29 15.60
C SER A 116 18.92 -4.26 14.49
N PRO A 117 19.93 -3.92 13.66
CA PRO A 117 20.37 -4.81 12.60
C PRO A 117 21.01 -6.07 13.17
N ALA A 118 20.62 -7.23 12.65
CA ALA A 118 21.20 -8.52 12.98
C ALA A 118 21.55 -9.28 11.68
N PHE A 119 22.82 -9.72 11.55
CA PHE A 119 23.31 -10.33 10.30
C PHE A 119 22.52 -11.55 9.83
N HIS A 120 21.93 -12.30 10.74
CA HIS A 120 21.07 -13.45 10.42
C HIS A 120 19.63 -13.07 10.07
N MET A 121 19.28 -11.79 10.19
CA MET A 121 17.98 -11.20 9.83
C MET A 121 18.22 -10.14 8.75
N ARG A 122 18.23 -10.57 7.51
CA ARG A 122 18.57 -9.75 6.35
C ARG A 122 17.71 -8.48 6.25
N ASP A 123 16.44 -8.57 6.52
CA ASP A 123 15.47 -7.48 6.52
C ASP A 123 15.90 -6.33 7.44
N THR A 124 16.38 -6.63 8.65
CA THR A 124 16.83 -5.60 9.62
C THR A 124 18.07 -4.82 9.14
N VAL A 125 18.99 -5.51 8.47
CA VAL A 125 20.21 -4.88 7.89
C VAL A 125 19.84 -4.03 6.68
N GLU A 126 18.94 -4.50 5.84
CA GLU A 126 18.43 -3.75 4.69
C GLU A 126 17.64 -2.52 5.14
N ASP A 127 16.79 -2.63 6.16
CA ASP A 127 16.01 -1.52 6.71
C ASP A 127 16.90 -0.42 7.27
N GLN A 128 17.93 -0.78 8.04
CA GLN A 128 18.92 0.20 8.49
C GLN A 128 19.60 0.91 7.31
N THR A 129 19.92 0.17 6.25
CA THR A 129 20.50 0.75 5.04
C THR A 129 19.54 1.72 4.36
N ILE A 130 18.28 1.35 4.22
CA ILE A 130 17.23 2.21 3.63
C ILE A 130 17.07 3.50 4.44
N VAL A 131 17.00 3.41 5.77
CA VAL A 131 16.87 4.58 6.64
C VAL A 131 18.10 5.49 6.56
N ARG A 132 19.30 4.92 6.57
CA ARG A 132 20.55 5.68 6.42
C ARG A 132 20.61 6.41 5.08
N ASP A 133 20.26 5.72 3.99
CA ASP A 133 20.28 6.30 2.64
C ASP A 133 19.24 7.40 2.52
N HIS A 134 18.06 7.22 3.12
CA HIS A 134 16.98 8.23 3.16
C HIS A 134 17.43 9.50 3.92
N LYS A 135 18.12 9.35 5.05
CA LYS A 135 18.67 10.49 5.80
C LYS A 135 19.70 11.29 5.00
N ALA A 136 20.51 10.60 4.18
CA ALA A 136 21.50 11.25 3.33
C ALA A 136 20.88 11.88 2.07
N HIS A 137 19.93 11.17 1.46
CA HIS A 137 19.23 11.56 0.22
C HIS A 137 17.76 11.13 0.34
N PRO A 138 16.87 12.02 0.77
CA PRO A 138 15.46 11.69 0.99
C PRO A 138 14.79 11.11 -0.26
N ILE A 139 14.20 9.90 -0.14
CA ILE A 139 13.50 9.22 -1.22
C ILE A 139 12.06 9.74 -1.39
N ALA A 140 11.50 10.35 -0.34
CA ALA A 140 10.19 10.98 -0.30
C ALA A 140 10.16 11.99 0.86
N ASP A 141 9.15 12.86 0.88
CA ASP A 141 8.92 13.79 1.99
C ASP A 141 8.18 13.08 3.14
N CYS A 142 8.95 12.46 4.03
CA CYS A 142 8.44 11.68 5.16
C CYS A 142 9.52 11.47 6.22
N GLU A 143 9.10 11.11 7.43
CA GLU A 143 10.00 10.45 8.39
C GLU A 143 10.03 8.95 8.12
N LEU A 144 11.22 8.36 8.10
CA LEU A 144 11.41 6.93 7.87
C LEU A 144 12.19 6.31 9.02
N VAL A 145 11.56 5.36 9.73
CA VAL A 145 12.11 4.70 10.91
C VAL A 145 12.15 3.19 10.69
N GLY A 146 13.25 2.57 11.02
CA GLY A 146 13.44 1.11 10.92
C GLY A 146 14.89 0.67 11.11
N PRO A 147 15.11 -0.62 11.36
CA PRO A 147 14.08 -1.65 11.61
C PRO A 147 13.30 -1.38 12.90
N ILE A 148 12.00 -1.74 12.95
CA ILE A 148 11.18 -1.50 14.14
C ILE A 148 10.09 -2.57 14.28
N SER A 149 9.82 -3.02 15.53
CA SER A 149 8.81 -4.03 15.82
C SER A 149 7.38 -3.46 15.84
N TYR A 150 6.41 -4.32 15.57
CA TYR A 150 5.01 -3.93 15.41
C TYR A 150 4.40 -3.26 16.66
N ASP A 151 4.74 -3.74 17.85
CA ASP A 151 4.23 -3.17 19.10
C ASP A 151 4.72 -1.72 19.32
N LEU A 152 5.94 -1.38 18.92
CA LEU A 152 6.44 0.00 18.95
C LEU A 152 5.77 0.89 17.88
N ILE A 153 5.32 0.29 16.78
CA ILE A 153 4.63 1.04 15.72
C ILE A 153 3.25 1.54 16.21
N ILE A 154 2.51 0.70 16.95
CA ILE A 154 1.10 0.98 17.26
C ILE A 154 0.82 1.36 18.71
N SER A 155 1.78 1.18 19.64
CA SER A 155 1.52 1.29 21.08
C SER A 155 2.51 2.19 21.81
N LYS A 156 2.05 3.37 22.23
CA LYS A 156 2.82 4.26 23.13
C LYS A 156 3.17 3.59 24.47
N GLU A 157 2.31 2.70 24.95
CA GLU A 157 2.59 1.96 26.19
C GLU A 157 3.75 0.97 26.00
N ALA A 158 3.82 0.26 24.86
CA ALA A 158 4.97 -0.60 24.54
C ALA A 158 6.27 0.20 24.46
N VAL A 159 6.23 1.40 23.86
CA VAL A 159 7.37 2.33 23.81
C VAL A 159 7.86 2.69 25.20
N ARG A 160 6.93 3.07 26.10
CA ARG A 160 7.23 3.41 27.48
C ARG A 160 7.85 2.22 28.24
N LEU A 161 7.27 1.03 28.10
CA LEU A 161 7.74 -0.19 28.79
C LEU A 161 9.11 -0.66 28.30
N LYS A 162 9.36 -0.56 27.00
CA LYS A 162 10.66 -0.92 26.40
C LYS A 162 11.72 0.17 26.57
N GLY A 163 11.34 1.39 26.99
CA GLY A 163 12.25 2.53 27.08
C GLY A 163 12.87 2.91 25.73
N TYR A 164 12.10 2.72 24.62
CA TYR A 164 12.60 2.98 23.28
C TYR A 164 12.44 4.46 22.93
N ASP A 165 13.56 5.08 22.51
CA ASP A 165 13.58 6.51 22.15
C ASP A 165 13.22 6.69 20.67
N CYS A 166 11.96 7.01 20.43
CA CYS A 166 11.43 7.29 19.09
C CYS A 166 10.25 8.25 19.19
N PRO A 167 10.34 9.46 18.66
CA PRO A 167 9.29 10.48 18.80
C PRO A 167 7.99 10.12 18.06
N TYR A 168 8.05 9.21 17.08
CA TYR A 168 6.91 8.83 16.23
C TYR A 168 6.26 7.50 16.67
N CYS A 169 6.87 6.80 17.60
CA CYS A 169 6.39 5.49 18.03
C CYS A 169 5.00 5.56 18.67
N GLY A 170 4.12 4.63 18.26
CA GLY A 170 2.70 4.65 18.58
C GLY A 170 1.86 5.62 17.76
N GLU A 171 2.44 6.33 16.76
CA GLU A 171 1.77 7.34 15.94
C GLU A 171 2.17 7.28 14.46
N PHE A 172 2.61 6.15 13.96
CA PHE A 172 2.97 5.99 12.55
C PHE A 172 1.75 6.11 11.63
N ASP A 173 1.96 6.64 10.43
CA ASP A 173 0.95 6.76 9.38
C ASP A 173 1.02 5.60 8.39
N GLY A 174 2.20 4.97 8.29
CA GLY A 174 2.40 3.88 7.36
C GLY A 174 3.42 2.83 7.80
N ILE A 175 3.22 1.60 7.28
CA ILE A 175 4.10 0.45 7.48
C ILE A 175 4.52 -0.10 6.13
N VAL A 176 5.81 -0.18 5.89
CA VAL A 176 6.40 -1.00 4.83
C VAL A 176 6.76 -2.35 5.43
N VAL A 177 6.17 -3.41 4.89
CA VAL A 177 6.42 -4.78 5.38
C VAL A 177 7.60 -5.44 4.67
N PRO A 178 8.31 -6.36 5.33
CA PRO A 178 9.48 -7.02 4.74
C PRO A 178 9.12 -8.00 3.62
N ASN A 179 7.93 -8.57 3.64
CA ASN A 179 7.46 -9.56 2.67
C ASN A 179 5.94 -9.65 2.62
N LEU A 180 5.44 -10.30 1.57
CA LEU A 180 4.02 -10.48 1.31
C LEU A 180 3.26 -11.17 2.45
N LEU A 181 3.86 -12.20 3.06
CA LEU A 181 3.20 -12.96 4.12
C LEU A 181 2.91 -12.07 5.33
N SER A 182 3.91 -11.29 5.76
CA SER A 182 3.74 -10.36 6.90
C SER A 182 2.65 -9.33 6.61
N GLY A 183 2.65 -8.73 5.42
CA GLY A 183 1.68 -7.71 5.06
C GLY A 183 0.26 -8.25 4.97
N ASN A 184 0.08 -9.35 4.27
CA ASN A 184 -1.23 -9.98 4.13
C ASN A 184 -1.78 -10.47 5.48
N LEU A 185 -0.92 -11.09 6.29
CA LEU A 185 -1.31 -11.61 7.60
C LEU A 185 -1.72 -10.48 8.55
N ILE A 186 -0.94 -9.40 8.64
CA ILE A 186 -1.27 -8.24 9.50
C ILE A 186 -2.64 -7.67 9.13
N VAL A 187 -2.90 -7.42 7.85
CA VAL A 187 -4.19 -6.91 7.40
C VAL A 187 -5.31 -7.85 7.81
N LYS A 188 -5.19 -9.16 7.53
CA LYS A 188 -6.23 -10.13 7.85
C LYS A 188 -6.46 -10.30 9.35
N VAL A 189 -5.42 -10.31 10.16
CA VAL A 189 -5.55 -10.38 11.62
C VAL A 189 -6.26 -9.14 12.16
N LEU A 190 -5.92 -7.96 11.69
CA LEU A 190 -6.54 -6.71 12.15
C LEU A 190 -8.02 -6.62 11.72
N GLU A 191 -8.34 -7.02 10.48
CA GLU A 191 -9.74 -7.09 10.02
C GLU A 191 -10.55 -8.10 10.84
N MET A 192 -10.08 -9.34 10.91
CA MET A 192 -10.87 -10.46 11.45
C MET A 192 -10.91 -10.50 12.97
N ASN A 193 -9.84 -10.08 13.65
CA ASN A 193 -9.69 -10.23 15.10
C ASN A 193 -9.76 -8.90 15.87
N ALA A 194 -9.37 -7.78 15.25
CA ALA A 194 -9.36 -6.47 15.90
C ALA A 194 -10.49 -5.54 15.44
N GLY A 195 -11.35 -5.97 14.52
CA GLY A 195 -12.46 -5.18 14.00
C GLY A 195 -12.03 -3.98 13.16
N ALA A 196 -10.83 -4.02 12.57
CA ALA A 196 -10.37 -2.96 11.70
C ALA A 196 -11.19 -2.93 10.40
N ARG A 197 -11.47 -1.71 9.91
CA ARG A 197 -12.00 -1.48 8.56
C ARG A 197 -10.82 -1.30 7.61
N ALA A 198 -10.88 -1.94 6.45
CA ALA A 198 -9.81 -1.92 5.46
C ALA A 198 -10.32 -1.50 4.08
N PHE A 199 -9.52 -0.70 3.37
CA PHE A 199 -9.74 -0.40 1.96
C PHE A 199 -8.39 -0.23 1.27
N GLY A 200 -8.30 -0.53 -0.03
CA GLY A 200 -7.01 -0.59 -0.71
C GLY A 200 -7.02 -0.04 -2.13
N VAL A 201 -5.83 0.41 -2.55
CA VAL A 201 -5.58 0.93 -3.89
C VAL A 201 -4.23 0.44 -4.42
N LEU A 202 -4.12 0.22 -5.73
CA LEU A 202 -2.83 0.02 -6.38
C LEU A 202 -2.18 1.37 -6.70
N MET A 203 -0.90 1.45 -6.40
CA MET A 203 -0.03 2.57 -6.76
C MET A 203 0.94 2.15 -7.86
N GLY A 204 1.38 3.11 -8.69
CA GLY A 204 2.31 2.85 -9.81
C GLY A 204 1.63 2.51 -11.13
N THR A 205 0.31 2.70 -11.22
CA THR A 205 -0.49 2.56 -12.43
C THR A 205 -0.89 3.93 -13.00
N LYS A 206 -1.16 4.01 -14.30
CA LYS A 206 -1.53 5.26 -14.99
C LYS A 206 -2.80 5.90 -14.43
N VAL A 207 -3.78 5.10 -14.02
CA VAL A 207 -4.98 5.54 -13.32
C VAL A 207 -5.08 4.81 -12.00
N PRO A 208 -5.80 5.36 -11.01
CA PRO A 208 -6.07 4.66 -9.76
C PRO A 208 -6.79 3.33 -9.99
N VAL A 209 -6.41 2.32 -9.23
CA VAL A 209 -7.01 0.99 -9.30
C VAL A 209 -7.54 0.61 -7.92
N SER A 210 -8.86 0.43 -7.83
CA SER A 210 -9.49 -0.13 -6.62
C SER A 210 -9.41 -1.66 -6.68
N ILE A 211 -8.79 -2.24 -5.66
CA ILE A 211 -8.72 -3.69 -5.49
C ILE A 211 -9.27 -4.05 -4.11
N SER A 212 -10.53 -4.44 -4.10
CA SER A 212 -11.21 -4.89 -2.89
C SER A 212 -11.20 -6.41 -2.79
N GLY A 213 -11.23 -6.94 -1.57
CA GLY A 213 -11.41 -8.37 -1.34
C GLY A 213 -12.83 -8.80 -1.71
N ARG A 214 -12.99 -10.03 -2.23
CA ARG A 214 -14.33 -10.55 -2.62
C ARG A 214 -15.27 -10.77 -1.43
N SER A 215 -14.76 -10.72 -0.21
CA SER A 215 -15.50 -10.85 1.05
C SER A 215 -15.58 -9.54 1.83
N GLU A 216 -15.17 -8.42 1.24
CA GLU A 216 -15.25 -7.11 1.86
C GLU A 216 -16.69 -6.61 1.93
N ALA A 217 -16.96 -5.80 2.96
CA ALA A 217 -18.25 -5.13 3.09
C ALA A 217 -18.43 -4.07 1.99
N PRO A 218 -19.67 -3.79 1.54
CA PRO A 218 -19.93 -2.76 0.55
C PRO A 218 -19.35 -1.38 0.90
N GLU A 219 -19.32 -1.05 2.20
CA GLU A 219 -18.78 0.20 2.71
C GLU A 219 -17.27 0.31 2.51
N ASP A 220 -16.53 -0.81 2.61
CA ASP A 220 -15.07 -0.83 2.40
C ASP A 220 -14.73 -0.70 0.91
N THR A 221 -15.55 -1.33 0.04
CA THR A 221 -15.48 -1.10 -1.40
C THR A 221 -15.75 0.38 -1.75
N PHE A 222 -16.74 1.00 -1.10
CA PHE A 222 -17.01 2.43 -1.27
C PHE A 222 -15.82 3.30 -0.85
N LEU A 223 -15.15 2.98 0.26
CA LEU A 223 -13.95 3.69 0.71
C LEU A 223 -12.79 3.55 -0.30
N SER A 224 -12.59 2.37 -0.88
CA SER A 224 -11.59 2.17 -1.95
C SER A 224 -11.89 3.05 -3.18
N LEU A 225 -13.17 3.15 -3.58
CA LEU A 225 -13.59 4.03 -4.68
C LEU A 225 -13.40 5.51 -4.33
N ALA A 226 -13.73 5.92 -3.11
CA ALA A 226 -13.55 7.29 -2.64
C ALA A 226 -12.06 7.68 -2.64
N ALA A 227 -11.18 6.77 -2.23
CA ALA A 227 -9.73 6.96 -2.30
C ALA A 227 -9.27 7.14 -3.76
N CYS A 228 -9.72 6.28 -4.68
CA CYS A 228 -9.42 6.44 -6.11
C CYS A 228 -9.92 7.80 -6.66
N ALA A 229 -11.10 8.24 -6.27
CA ALA A 229 -11.65 9.54 -6.68
C ALA A 229 -10.82 10.72 -6.14
N ALA A 230 -10.31 10.64 -4.91
CA ALA A 230 -9.39 11.64 -4.37
C ALA A 230 -8.09 11.72 -5.19
N MET A 231 -7.54 10.57 -5.60
CA MET A 231 -6.34 10.49 -6.43
C MET A 231 -6.49 11.14 -7.81
N ILE A 232 -7.69 11.11 -8.41
CA ILE A 232 -7.96 11.76 -9.71
C ILE A 232 -7.94 13.28 -9.57
N LYS A 233 -8.60 13.82 -8.55
CA LYS A 233 -8.72 15.28 -8.34
C LYS A 233 -7.34 15.94 -8.23
N GLU A 234 -6.39 15.30 -7.58
CA GLU A 234 -5.06 15.86 -7.42
C GLU A 234 -4.25 15.82 -8.73
N LYS A 235 -4.45 14.81 -9.58
CA LYS A 235 -3.83 14.75 -10.92
C LYS A 235 -4.36 15.84 -11.85
N GLN A 236 -5.61 16.27 -11.70
CA GLN A 236 -6.24 17.32 -12.52
C GLN A 236 -6.00 18.74 -12.00
N GLY A 237 -5.61 18.90 -10.73
CA GLY A 237 -5.30 20.19 -10.10
C GLY A 237 -3.85 20.65 -10.24
N LYS A 238 -3.02 19.85 -10.90
CA LYS A 238 -1.64 20.19 -11.30
C LYS A 238 -1.56 20.39 -12.79
#